data_757e79d9307328f3cf4ca330fe2b72c2
#
_entry.id   757e79d9307328f3cf4ca330fe2b72c2
#
_cell.length_a   1.000
_cell.length_b   1.000
_cell.length_c   1.000
_cell.angle_alpha   90.00
_cell.angle_beta   90.00
_cell.angle_gamma   90.00
#
_symmetry.space_group_name_H-M   'P 1'
#
loop_
_entity.id
_entity.type
_entity.pdbx_description
1 polymer ?
#
loop_
_entity_poly.entity_id
_entity_poly.type
_entity_poly.pdbx_seq_one_letter_code
_entity_poly.pdbx_strand_id
1 'polypeptide(L)'
;MFNEILQKIVAETGGGIGAVLMGYDGIAIDQFFSPNEDVDVQMVVVEYSNVLKEIRKTAEILSLGEMEEISIRTDRFIIVIRILTSEYFVAMIIHQDGNFGKGRYLMTRESNNLIEALG
;
A
#
# COMPACT_ATOMS: atom_id res chain seq x y z
N MET A 1 16.83 3.58 1.41
CA MET A 1 16.26 3.97 0.13
C MET A 1 14.75 3.86 0.12
N PHE A 2 14.19 2.66 0.22
CA PHE A 2 12.72 2.52 0.28
C PHE A 2 12.13 3.15 1.53
N ASN A 3 12.77 2.97 2.67
CA ASN A 3 12.26 3.45 3.96
C ASN A 3 12.03 4.96 3.95
N GLU A 4 12.93 5.72 3.34
CA GLU A 4 12.80 7.17 3.24
C GLU A 4 11.57 7.58 2.45
N ILE A 5 11.28 6.89 1.35
CA ILE A 5 10.10 7.14 0.54
C ILE A 5 8.84 6.79 1.32
N LEU A 6 8.83 5.63 1.98
CA LEU A 6 7.69 5.18 2.79
C LEU A 6 7.44 6.15 3.94
N GLN A 7 8.49 6.58 4.62
CA GLN A 7 8.38 7.53 5.72
C GLN A 7 7.78 8.86 5.25
N LYS A 8 8.23 9.34 4.09
CA LYS A 8 7.73 10.58 3.51
C LYS A 8 6.24 10.48 3.19
N ILE A 9 5.82 9.39 2.56
CA ILE A 9 4.42 9.16 2.22
C ILE A 9 3.57 9.19 3.49
N VAL A 10 3.96 8.46 4.52
CA VAL A 10 3.21 8.39 5.78
C VAL A 10 3.18 9.75 6.47
N ALA A 11 4.34 10.42 6.55
CA ALA A 11 4.45 11.69 7.26
C ALA A 11 3.65 12.81 6.60
N GLU A 12 3.59 12.84 5.27
CA GLU A 12 2.89 13.89 4.54
C GLU A 12 1.40 13.62 4.35
N THR A 13 0.97 12.39 4.61
CA THR A 13 -0.46 12.06 4.58
C THR A 13 -1.07 12.35 5.95
N GLY A 14 -2.05 13.21 6.00
CA GLY A 14 -2.75 13.45 7.26
C GLY A 14 -3.42 12.17 7.74
N GLY A 15 -3.04 11.68 8.92
CA GLY A 15 -3.57 10.44 9.49
C GLY A 15 -2.89 9.17 9.02
N GLY A 16 -1.75 9.27 8.34
CA GLY A 16 -0.99 8.09 7.92
C GLY A 16 -0.44 7.33 9.11
N ILE A 17 -0.63 6.01 9.12
CA ILE A 17 -0.19 5.13 10.22
C ILE A 17 1.06 4.37 9.84
N GLY A 18 1.11 3.84 8.65
CA GLY A 18 2.26 3.07 8.20
C GLY A 18 2.15 2.72 6.73
N ALA A 19 3.28 2.34 6.14
CA ALA A 19 3.36 1.90 4.76
C ALA A 19 4.30 0.71 4.64
N VAL A 20 3.99 -0.19 3.73
CA VAL A 20 4.74 -1.42 3.49
C VAL A 20 4.95 -1.61 2.00
N LEU A 21 6.18 -1.87 1.61
CA LEU A 21 6.51 -2.33 0.25
C LEU A 21 6.62 -3.85 0.32
N MET A 22 5.79 -4.55 -0.42
CA MET A 22 5.63 -5.99 -0.25
C MET A 22 5.50 -6.71 -1.60
N GLY A 23 5.98 -7.94 -1.63
CA GLY A 23 5.71 -8.84 -2.74
C GLY A 23 4.37 -9.53 -2.58
N TYR A 24 3.82 -10.02 -3.69
CA TYR A 24 2.57 -10.78 -3.65
C TYR A 24 2.70 -12.09 -2.84
N ASP A 25 3.93 -12.52 -2.57
CA ASP A 25 4.21 -13.68 -1.72
C ASP A 25 4.05 -13.39 -0.22
N GLY A 26 3.72 -12.14 0.12
CA GLY A 26 3.52 -11.73 1.52
C GLY A 26 4.82 -11.35 2.24
N ILE A 27 5.93 -11.24 1.53
CA ILE A 27 7.22 -10.88 2.13
C ILE A 27 7.46 -9.38 1.97
N ALA A 28 7.65 -8.68 3.09
CA ALA A 28 7.93 -7.24 3.08
C ALA A 28 9.38 -6.99 2.65
N ILE A 29 9.54 -6.07 1.70
CA ILE A 29 10.86 -5.59 1.29
C ILE A 29 11.33 -4.52 2.27
N ASP A 30 10.44 -3.59 2.61
CA ASP A 30 10.70 -2.56 3.60
C ASP A 30 9.37 -2.03 4.14
N GLN A 31 9.45 -1.32 5.27
CA GLN A 31 8.24 -0.81 5.91
C GLN A 31 8.60 0.37 6.82
N PHE A 32 7.59 1.21 7.05
CA PHE A 32 7.69 2.31 8.01
C PHE A 32 6.37 2.42 8.77
N PHE A 33 6.46 2.48 10.10
CA PHE A 33 5.29 2.63 10.97
C PHE A 33 5.43 3.87 11.83
N SER A 34 4.34 4.64 11.95
CA SER A 34 4.28 5.71 12.95
C SER A 34 4.32 5.11 14.34
N PRO A 35 5.07 5.71 15.28
CA PRO A 35 5.12 5.19 16.66
C PRO A 35 3.76 5.31 17.35
N ASN A 36 3.53 4.44 18.34
CA ASN A 36 2.38 4.49 19.25
C ASN A 36 1.03 4.15 18.61
N GLU A 37 1.02 3.39 17.53
CA GLU A 37 -0.22 2.91 16.93
C GLU A 37 -0.49 1.47 17.37
N ASP A 38 -1.78 1.16 17.60
CA ASP A 38 -2.23 -0.15 18.06
C ASP A 38 -2.46 -1.16 16.92
N VAL A 39 -2.07 -0.82 15.70
CA VAL A 39 -2.32 -1.65 14.53
C VAL A 39 -1.03 -2.32 14.10
N ASP A 40 -1.08 -3.64 13.93
CA ASP A 40 0.02 -4.38 13.31
C ASP A 40 -0.12 -4.23 11.79
N VAL A 41 0.51 -3.20 11.26
CA VAL A 41 0.43 -2.84 9.84
C VAL A 41 0.92 -3.98 8.96
N GLN A 42 2.01 -4.64 9.36
CA GLN A 42 2.56 -5.75 8.58
C GLN A 42 1.57 -6.90 8.47
N MET A 43 0.93 -7.28 9.59
CA MET A 43 -0.05 -8.36 9.60
C MET A 43 -1.25 -8.02 8.72
N VAL A 44 -1.74 -6.78 8.79
CA VAL A 44 -2.86 -6.33 7.95
C VAL A 44 -2.52 -6.49 6.47
N VAL A 45 -1.33 -6.02 6.07
CA VAL A 45 -0.93 -6.05 4.67
C VAL A 45 -0.68 -7.49 4.20
N VAL A 46 -0.11 -8.35 5.04
CA VAL A 46 0.09 -9.76 4.71
C VAL A 46 -1.25 -10.44 4.44
N GLU A 47 -2.25 -10.22 5.29
CA GLU A 47 -3.58 -10.81 5.10
C GLU A 47 -4.22 -10.32 3.80
N TYR A 48 -4.16 -9.02 3.53
CA TYR A 48 -4.72 -8.48 2.29
C TYR A 48 -3.94 -8.91 1.05
N SER A 49 -2.65 -9.26 1.17
CA SER A 49 -1.88 -9.75 0.02
C SER A 49 -2.48 -11.03 -0.56
N ASN A 50 -3.06 -11.87 0.29
CA ASN A 50 -3.72 -13.09 -0.15
C ASN A 50 -4.98 -12.79 -0.96
N VAL A 51 -5.78 -11.84 -0.50
CA VAL A 51 -7.01 -11.42 -1.18
C VAL A 51 -6.66 -10.71 -2.50
N LEU A 52 -5.58 -9.96 -2.50
CA LEU A 52 -5.12 -9.20 -3.66
C LEU A 52 -4.84 -10.10 -4.87
N LYS A 53 -4.30 -11.27 -4.64
CA LYS A 53 -4.05 -12.26 -5.69
C LYS A 53 -5.36 -12.68 -6.37
N GLU A 54 -6.41 -12.92 -5.59
CA GLU A 54 -7.70 -13.31 -6.10
C GLU A 54 -8.39 -12.19 -6.88
N ILE A 55 -8.27 -10.96 -6.39
CA ILE A 55 -8.83 -9.80 -7.09
C ILE A 55 -8.15 -9.61 -8.44
N ARG A 56 -6.82 -9.73 -8.48
CA ARG A 56 -6.03 -9.62 -9.70
C ARG A 56 -6.42 -10.68 -10.72
N LYS A 57 -6.57 -11.92 -10.26
CA LYS A 57 -7.00 -13.04 -11.10
C LYS A 57 -8.37 -12.77 -11.70
N THR A 58 -9.28 -12.25 -10.90
CA THR A 58 -10.63 -11.91 -11.38
C THR A 58 -10.59 -10.86 -12.48
N ALA A 59 -9.76 -9.82 -12.32
CA ALA A 59 -9.61 -8.79 -13.33
C ALA A 59 -9.05 -9.37 -14.63
N GLU A 60 -8.09 -10.31 -14.54
CA GLU A 60 -7.53 -10.97 -15.71
C GLU A 60 -8.57 -11.84 -16.43
N ILE A 61 -9.34 -12.64 -15.68
CA ILE A 61 -10.39 -13.49 -16.24
C ILE A 61 -11.44 -12.67 -16.98
N LEU A 62 -11.79 -11.50 -16.45
CA LEU A 62 -12.80 -10.63 -17.02
C LEU A 62 -12.26 -9.70 -18.10
N SER A 63 -10.96 -9.76 -18.38
CA SER A 63 -10.28 -8.91 -19.37
C SER A 63 -10.49 -7.42 -19.10
N LEU A 64 -10.40 -7.04 -17.82
CA LEU A 64 -10.60 -5.64 -17.40
C LEU A 64 -9.33 -4.81 -17.51
N GLY A 65 -8.22 -5.42 -17.94
CA GLY A 65 -6.92 -4.78 -17.97
C GLY A 65 -6.12 -5.06 -16.71
N GLU A 66 -4.98 -4.39 -16.57
CA GLU A 66 -4.13 -4.58 -15.40
C GLU A 66 -4.67 -3.79 -14.21
N MET A 67 -4.62 -4.42 -13.04
CA MET A 67 -5.02 -3.79 -11.80
C MET A 67 -3.97 -2.74 -11.40
N GLU A 68 -4.42 -1.54 -11.03
CA GLU A 68 -3.51 -0.45 -10.67
C GLU A 68 -3.60 -0.10 -9.19
N GLU A 69 -4.80 -0.11 -8.63
CA GLU A 69 -5.04 0.37 -7.28
C GLU A 69 -6.25 -0.31 -6.66
N ILE A 70 -6.17 -0.53 -5.35
CA ILE A 70 -7.30 -0.99 -4.56
C ILE A 70 -7.33 -0.17 -3.28
N SER A 71 -8.51 0.25 -2.87
CA SER A 71 -8.70 0.86 -1.55
C SER A 71 -9.78 0.11 -0.80
N ILE A 72 -9.57 -0.01 0.51
CA ILE A 72 -10.47 -0.71 1.41
C ILE A 72 -10.78 0.24 2.55
N ARG A 73 -12.06 0.52 2.77
CA ARG A 73 -12.47 1.39 3.86
C ARG A 73 -13.24 0.58 4.89
N THR A 74 -12.76 0.63 6.12
CA THR A 74 -13.51 0.12 7.28
C THR A 74 -13.95 1.30 8.12
N ASP A 75 -14.66 1.05 9.21
CA ASP A 75 -15.08 2.14 10.10
C ASP A 75 -13.94 2.74 10.93
N ARG A 76 -12.75 2.11 10.92
CA ARG A 76 -11.59 2.57 11.67
C ARG A 76 -10.45 3.05 10.79
N PHE A 77 -10.25 2.43 9.62
CA PHE A 77 -9.07 2.65 8.78
C PHE A 77 -9.41 2.65 7.30
N ILE A 78 -8.51 3.23 6.53
CA ILE A 78 -8.50 3.12 5.07
C ILE A 78 -7.18 2.48 4.69
N ILE A 79 -7.24 1.42 3.88
CA ILE A 79 -6.05 0.78 3.34
C ILE A 79 -5.99 1.10 1.86
N VAL A 80 -4.88 1.67 1.40
CA VAL A 80 -4.65 1.97 -0.02
C VAL A 80 -3.52 1.09 -0.52
N ILE A 81 -3.77 0.38 -1.60
CA ILE A 81 -2.78 -0.50 -2.21
C ILE A 81 -2.54 -0.03 -3.64
N ARG A 82 -1.29 0.27 -3.97
CA ARG A 82 -0.87 0.66 -5.33
C ARG A 82 0.01 -0.43 -5.90
N ILE A 83 -0.39 -0.98 -7.05
CA ILE A 83 0.40 -1.99 -7.74
C ILE A 83 1.59 -1.30 -8.40
N LEU A 84 2.79 -1.81 -8.16
CA LEU A 84 4.02 -1.26 -8.74
C LEU A 84 4.48 -2.06 -9.94
N THR A 85 4.61 -3.38 -9.77
CA THR A 85 5.03 -4.30 -10.82
C THR A 85 4.17 -5.55 -10.73
N SER A 86 4.44 -6.54 -11.58
CA SER A 86 3.76 -7.84 -11.50
C SER A 86 4.07 -8.59 -10.20
N GLU A 87 5.14 -8.20 -9.49
CA GLU A 87 5.61 -8.90 -8.30
C GLU A 87 5.45 -8.11 -7.01
N TYR A 88 5.34 -6.77 -7.07
CA TYR A 88 5.41 -5.91 -5.89
C TYR A 88 4.30 -4.87 -5.86
N PHE A 89 3.88 -4.53 -4.65
CA PHE A 89 2.93 -3.45 -4.41
C PHE A 89 3.36 -2.66 -3.17
N VAL A 90 2.82 -1.46 -3.03
CA VAL A 90 2.97 -0.66 -1.82
C VAL A 90 1.58 -0.47 -1.21
N ALA A 91 1.50 -0.59 0.10
CA ALA A 91 0.25 -0.40 0.84
C ALA A 91 0.47 0.62 1.94
N MET A 92 -0.54 1.45 2.21
CA MET A 92 -0.52 2.39 3.32
C MET A 92 -1.82 2.26 4.10
N ILE A 93 -1.72 2.33 5.43
CA ILE A 93 -2.87 2.39 6.31
C ILE A 93 -3.02 3.82 6.81
N ILE A 94 -4.26 4.33 6.73
CA ILE A 94 -4.61 5.69 7.10
C ILE A 94 -5.77 5.61 8.09
N HIS A 95 -5.80 6.49 9.09
CA HIS A 95 -6.96 6.63 9.97
C HIS A 95 -8.20 6.95 9.15
N GLN A 96 -9.35 6.52 9.62
CA GLN A 96 -10.63 6.71 8.94
C GLN A 96 -10.91 8.19 8.63
N ASP A 97 -10.49 9.10 9.51
CA ASP A 97 -10.64 10.54 9.33
C ASP A 97 -9.42 11.22 8.69
N GLY A 98 -8.47 10.43 8.22
CA GLY A 98 -7.26 10.94 7.58
C GLY A 98 -7.48 11.41 6.15
N ASN A 99 -6.45 11.98 5.55
CA ASN A 99 -6.53 12.55 4.21
C ASN A 99 -6.26 11.48 3.15
N PHE A 100 -7.29 10.72 2.82
CA PHE A 100 -7.25 9.65 1.83
C PHE A 100 -6.78 10.15 0.44
N GLY A 101 -7.33 11.27 -0.02
CA GLY A 101 -6.98 11.81 -1.33
C GLY A 101 -5.50 12.16 -1.45
N LYS A 102 -4.93 12.77 -0.41
CA LYS A 102 -3.51 13.09 -0.40
C LYS A 102 -2.66 11.84 -0.33
N GLY A 103 -3.08 10.85 0.46
CA GLY A 103 -2.38 9.57 0.55
C GLY A 103 -2.29 8.88 -0.80
N ARG A 104 -3.41 8.78 -1.50
CA ARG A 104 -3.47 8.23 -2.86
C ARG A 104 -2.54 8.97 -3.82
N TYR A 105 -2.60 10.29 -3.77
CA TYR A 105 -1.77 11.14 -4.62
C TYR A 105 -0.28 10.88 -4.37
N LEU A 106 0.13 10.85 -3.10
CA LEU A 106 1.52 10.64 -2.74
C LEU A 106 2.02 9.27 -3.19
N MET A 107 1.22 8.24 -3.02
CA MET A 107 1.58 6.89 -3.47
C MET A 107 1.74 6.84 -4.99
N THR A 108 0.85 7.50 -5.71
CA THR A 108 0.94 7.59 -7.16
C THR A 108 2.20 8.36 -7.59
N ARG A 109 2.47 9.49 -6.93
CA ARG A 109 3.63 10.32 -7.23
C ARG A 109 4.95 9.56 -7.01
N GLU A 110 5.03 8.79 -5.91
CA GLU A 110 6.26 8.10 -5.55
C GLU A 110 6.39 6.70 -6.18
N SER A 111 5.38 6.24 -6.90
CA SER A 111 5.39 4.88 -7.45
C SER A 111 6.56 4.64 -8.40
N ASN A 112 6.88 5.59 -9.27
CA ASN A 112 8.01 5.43 -10.18
C ASN A 112 9.35 5.36 -9.44
N ASN A 113 9.50 6.14 -8.37
CA ASN A 113 10.71 6.10 -7.55
C ASN A 113 10.86 4.74 -6.87
N LEU A 114 9.75 4.16 -6.41
CA LEU A 114 9.78 2.83 -5.81
C LEU A 114 10.11 1.76 -6.86
N ILE A 115 9.53 1.85 -8.04
CA ILE A 115 9.78 0.91 -9.14
C ILE A 115 11.27 0.96 -9.53
N GLU A 116 11.83 2.14 -9.70
CA GLU A 116 13.25 2.31 -10.04
C GLU A 116 14.15 1.71 -8.96
N ALA A 117 13.81 1.91 -7.69
CA ALA A 117 14.59 1.39 -6.58
C ALA A 117 14.52 -0.14 -6.47
N LEU A 118 13.45 -0.75 -6.99
CA LEU A 118 13.33 -2.21 -7.04
C LEU A 118 14.26 -2.83 -8.10
N GLY A 119 14.74 -2.03 -8.97
CA GLY A 119 15.69 -2.47 -9.98
C GLY A 119 15.12 -2.87 -11.27
#